data_13ebc4ab6b1d9b1dcb63e83d40004ac7
#
_entry.id   13ebc4ab6b1d9b1dcb63e83d40004ac7
#
_cell.length_a   1.000
_cell.length_b   1.000
_cell.length_c   1.000
_cell.angle_alpha   90.00
_cell.angle_beta   90.00
_cell.angle_gamma   90.00
#
_symmetry.space_group_name_H-M   'P 1'
#
loop_
_entity.id
_entity.type
_entity.pdbx_description
1 polymer ?
#
loop_
_entity_poly.entity_id
_entity_poly.type
_entity_poly.pdbx_seq_one_letter_code
_entity_poly.pdbx_strand_id
1 'polypeptide(L)'
;MIINGESFKINRDTAHVTNWDKIYCETLKKIIETGELCPNRTGIETLSIPKTYIKLDLSKEFPILETKKLAIKNTITELLWIYQAQSNDVKWLHDRNNHIWDSWTIDSDGIYRIYNPFIEGNNGEQVELKNTKGDTYLAPDEMPIYVSSKKDNKTIKNAIYYGKEYAGTIGTAYGYIVNHTKKFDGILQDLIENPRSRRMVMSLRQEDLLNTGTLEPCVWESTYKLHKGKLHSNVSVRSNDFPLGNPFNVTQYSILLSLLANHGGFKPGEISFDIADCHIYVNQLDGIKLQLSRYDRLLKWEKFIQNNIDKEIELAYKELIDRREYLNKKIIDSPFLKEQYNTIINETNEEIMCLEHLIKRENPYLYIAPNKDFYELDNKKDNEDIKVLKYTSLPSIKMPVAQ
;
A
#
# COMPACT_ATOMS: atom_id res chain seq x y z
N MET A 1 15.48 -30.28 -3.82
CA MET A 1 15.93 -29.37 -4.90
C MET A 1 16.99 -28.44 -4.37
N ILE A 2 18.03 -28.14 -5.14
CA ILE A 2 19.11 -27.19 -4.76
C ILE A 2 18.90 -25.88 -5.51
N ILE A 3 18.83 -24.75 -4.79
CA ILE A 3 18.75 -23.40 -5.35
C ILE A 3 19.87 -22.56 -4.74
N ASN A 4 20.75 -22.02 -5.55
CA ASN A 4 21.90 -21.20 -5.12
C ASN A 4 22.77 -21.90 -4.02
N GLY A 5 22.91 -23.23 -4.08
CA GLY A 5 23.70 -24.01 -3.13
C GLY A 5 22.96 -24.46 -1.87
N GLU A 6 21.74 -24.00 -1.63
CA GLU A 6 20.91 -24.38 -0.52
C GLU A 6 19.89 -25.46 -0.91
N SER A 7 19.61 -26.42 0.01
CA SER A 7 18.66 -27.50 -0.24
C SER A 7 17.25 -27.10 0.23
N PHE A 8 16.27 -27.17 -0.65
CA PHE A 8 14.86 -26.93 -0.36
C PHE A 8 14.03 -28.19 -0.57
N LYS A 9 13.10 -28.44 0.36
CA LYS A 9 12.04 -29.42 0.19
C LYS A 9 10.83 -28.73 -0.38
N ILE A 10 10.30 -29.22 -1.49
CA ILE A 10 9.10 -28.66 -2.11
C ILE A 10 7.90 -29.00 -1.21
N ASN A 11 7.25 -27.96 -0.69
CA ASN A 11 6.04 -28.11 0.11
C ASN A 11 4.83 -27.66 -0.70
N ARG A 12 4.04 -28.61 -1.19
CA ARG A 12 2.87 -28.33 -2.04
C ARG A 12 1.77 -27.58 -1.32
N ASP A 13 1.68 -27.69 0.00
CA ASP A 13 0.66 -26.98 0.79
C ASP A 13 0.94 -25.47 0.86
N THR A 14 2.21 -25.07 0.70
CA THR A 14 2.62 -23.66 0.70
C THR A 14 2.98 -23.13 -0.69
N ALA A 15 3.27 -24.01 -1.67
CA ALA A 15 3.65 -23.64 -3.03
C ALA A 15 2.40 -23.27 -3.88
N HIS A 16 1.73 -22.21 -3.49
CA HIS A 16 0.53 -21.69 -4.18
C HIS A 16 0.53 -20.16 -4.20
N VAL A 17 -0.20 -19.59 -5.14
CA VAL A 17 -0.49 -18.14 -5.20
C VAL A 17 -1.52 -17.81 -4.14
N THR A 18 -1.30 -16.75 -3.36
CA THR A 18 -2.21 -16.36 -2.28
C THR A 18 -3.61 -16.04 -2.79
N ASN A 19 -4.61 -16.23 -1.95
CA ASN A 19 -5.97 -15.80 -2.29
C ASN A 19 -6.04 -14.28 -2.51
N TRP A 20 -5.25 -13.53 -1.75
CA TRP A 20 -5.17 -12.08 -1.92
C TRP A 20 -4.53 -11.68 -3.26
N ASP A 21 -3.41 -12.28 -3.68
CA ASP A 21 -2.82 -12.02 -4.99
C ASP A 21 -3.80 -12.35 -6.14
N LYS A 22 -4.58 -13.46 -6.00
CA LYS A 22 -5.60 -13.84 -6.99
C LYS A 22 -6.69 -12.77 -7.11
N ILE A 23 -7.29 -12.35 -6.00
CA ILE A 23 -8.32 -11.29 -6.01
C ILE A 23 -7.77 -9.98 -6.56
N TYR A 24 -6.57 -9.59 -6.14
CA TYR A 24 -5.94 -8.35 -6.53
C TYR A 24 -5.62 -8.33 -8.04
N CYS A 25 -4.96 -9.36 -8.56
CA CYS A 25 -4.58 -9.41 -9.96
C CYS A 25 -5.79 -9.54 -10.91
N GLU A 26 -6.80 -10.32 -10.52
CA GLU A 26 -8.04 -10.40 -11.32
C GLU A 26 -8.82 -9.06 -11.28
N THR A 27 -8.76 -8.32 -10.19
CA THR A 27 -9.34 -6.96 -10.13
C THR A 27 -8.57 -6.00 -11.04
N LEU A 28 -7.24 -6.05 -11.08
CA LEU A 28 -6.44 -5.25 -12.02
C LEU A 28 -6.80 -5.55 -13.47
N LYS A 29 -6.91 -6.84 -13.84
CA LYS A 29 -7.36 -7.24 -15.19
C LYS A 29 -8.72 -6.65 -15.51
N LYS A 30 -9.68 -6.76 -14.58
CA LYS A 30 -11.02 -6.19 -14.74
C LYS A 30 -10.99 -4.69 -14.97
N ILE A 31 -10.18 -3.93 -14.19
CA ILE A 31 -10.08 -2.46 -14.38
C ILE A 31 -9.52 -2.14 -15.76
N ILE A 32 -8.50 -2.87 -16.23
CA ILE A 32 -7.91 -2.67 -17.58
C ILE A 32 -8.93 -2.97 -18.68
N GLU A 33 -9.72 -4.02 -18.53
CA GLU A 33 -10.66 -4.50 -19.55
C GLU A 33 -11.96 -3.70 -19.62
N THR A 34 -12.45 -3.23 -18.46
CA THR A 34 -13.79 -2.65 -18.35
C THR A 34 -13.83 -1.25 -17.74
N GLY A 35 -12.69 -0.71 -17.32
CA GLY A 35 -12.61 0.62 -16.70
C GLY A 35 -12.87 1.74 -17.69
N GLU A 36 -13.61 2.74 -17.24
CA GLU A 36 -13.81 4.00 -17.96
C GLU A 36 -12.61 4.91 -17.79
N LEU A 37 -12.18 5.56 -18.88
CA LEU A 37 -11.11 6.56 -18.83
C LEU A 37 -11.67 7.88 -18.29
N CYS A 38 -11.20 8.29 -17.11
CA CYS A 38 -11.69 9.45 -16.38
C CYS A 38 -10.58 10.47 -16.14
N PRO A 39 -10.79 11.75 -16.50
CA PRO A 39 -9.94 12.84 -16.05
C PRO A 39 -10.15 13.10 -14.56
N ASN A 40 -9.13 13.60 -13.87
CA ASN A 40 -9.21 13.95 -12.45
C ASN A 40 -8.30 15.17 -12.11
N ARG A 41 -8.34 15.59 -10.84
CA ARG A 41 -7.61 16.77 -10.34
C ARG A 41 -6.09 16.68 -10.48
N THR A 42 -5.51 15.50 -10.55
CA THR A 42 -4.05 15.33 -10.64
C THR A 42 -3.50 15.64 -12.03
N GLY A 43 -4.37 15.63 -13.06
CA GLY A 43 -3.99 15.78 -14.46
C GLY A 43 -3.46 14.50 -15.11
N ILE A 44 -3.45 13.37 -14.38
CA ILE A 44 -3.15 12.04 -14.92
C ILE A 44 -4.46 11.28 -15.00
N GLU A 45 -4.87 10.85 -16.20
CA GLU A 45 -6.10 10.09 -16.38
C GLU A 45 -6.07 8.76 -15.63
N THR A 46 -7.25 8.29 -15.25
CA THR A 46 -7.44 7.00 -14.61
C THR A 46 -8.38 6.10 -15.42
N LEU A 47 -8.12 4.79 -15.40
CA LEU A 47 -9.14 3.80 -15.72
C LEU A 47 -9.85 3.43 -14.41
N SER A 48 -11.16 3.61 -14.35
CA SER A 48 -11.95 3.44 -13.13
C SER A 48 -13.14 2.49 -13.34
N ILE A 49 -13.45 1.71 -12.29
CA ILE A 49 -14.70 0.95 -12.16
C ILE A 49 -15.44 1.43 -10.91
N PRO A 50 -16.79 1.53 -10.96
CA PRO A 50 -17.58 2.25 -9.97
C PRO A 50 -17.69 1.56 -8.61
N LYS A 51 -17.45 0.24 -8.53
CA LYS A 51 -17.55 -0.51 -7.29
C LYS A 51 -16.73 -1.80 -7.31
N THR A 52 -16.02 -2.04 -6.20
CA THR A 52 -15.31 -3.30 -5.95
C THR A 52 -15.52 -3.73 -4.51
N TYR A 53 -15.79 -5.00 -4.30
CA TYR A 53 -15.90 -5.62 -2.99
C TYR A 53 -14.84 -6.70 -2.84
N ILE A 54 -14.05 -6.60 -1.76
CA ILE A 54 -13.01 -7.56 -1.40
C ILE A 54 -13.36 -8.16 -0.06
N LYS A 55 -13.24 -9.49 0.07
CA LYS A 55 -13.43 -10.20 1.33
C LYS A 55 -12.31 -11.20 1.54
N LEU A 56 -11.67 -11.13 2.71
CA LEU A 56 -10.52 -11.93 3.09
C LEU A 56 -10.73 -12.55 4.48
N ASP A 57 -10.30 -13.78 4.67
CA ASP A 57 -10.40 -14.50 5.95
C ASP A 57 -9.00 -14.63 6.57
N LEU A 58 -8.71 -13.78 7.56
CA LEU A 58 -7.42 -13.73 8.25
C LEU A 58 -7.15 -15.00 9.07
N SER A 59 -8.16 -15.83 9.32
CA SER A 59 -7.97 -17.11 10.00
C SER A 59 -7.38 -18.20 9.08
N LYS A 60 -7.37 -17.95 7.77
CA LYS A 60 -6.85 -18.87 6.75
C LYS A 60 -5.48 -18.43 6.22
N GLU A 61 -5.36 -17.14 5.90
CA GLU A 61 -4.17 -16.57 5.28
C GLU A 61 -4.05 -15.10 5.66
N PHE A 62 -2.83 -14.66 6.01
CA PHE A 62 -2.57 -13.25 6.25
C PHE A 62 -2.48 -12.51 4.90
N PRO A 63 -3.32 -11.48 4.65
CA PRO A 63 -3.41 -10.85 3.34
C PRO A 63 -2.28 -9.86 3.10
N ILE A 64 -1.24 -10.34 2.45
CA ILE A 64 -0.11 -9.55 1.98
C ILE A 64 0.25 -9.99 0.56
N LEU A 65 0.56 -9.03 -0.35
CA LEU A 65 0.92 -9.38 -1.72
C LEU A 65 2.31 -10.02 -1.79
N GLU A 66 2.44 -11.05 -2.62
CA GLU A 66 3.68 -11.72 -2.94
C GLU A 66 4.13 -11.49 -4.40
N THR A 67 3.24 -11.07 -5.29
CA THR A 67 3.55 -10.69 -6.68
C THR A 67 4.43 -9.45 -6.80
N LYS A 68 4.50 -8.64 -5.75
CA LYS A 68 5.47 -7.55 -5.56
C LYS A 68 5.72 -7.32 -4.08
N LYS A 69 6.94 -6.85 -3.75
CA LYS A 69 7.33 -6.52 -2.37
C LYS A 69 6.55 -5.32 -1.83
N LEU A 70 6.00 -5.46 -0.63
CA LEU A 70 5.34 -4.39 0.13
C LEU A 70 6.27 -3.86 1.24
N ALA A 71 6.25 -2.54 1.48
CA ALA A 71 7.02 -1.89 2.56
C ALA A 71 6.28 -2.03 3.91
N ILE A 72 6.30 -3.24 4.48
CA ILE A 72 5.53 -3.61 5.69
C ILE A 72 5.86 -2.70 6.87
N LYS A 73 7.14 -2.37 7.07
CA LYS A 73 7.56 -1.50 8.18
C LYS A 73 6.88 -0.14 8.10
N ASN A 74 6.81 0.45 6.91
CA ASN A 74 6.15 1.73 6.70
C ASN A 74 4.64 1.62 6.96
N THR A 75 4.02 0.50 6.52
CA THR A 75 2.59 0.21 6.75
C THR A 75 2.26 0.15 8.24
N ILE A 76 3.06 -0.59 9.02
CA ILE A 76 2.89 -0.70 10.48
C ILE A 76 3.12 0.65 11.16
N THR A 77 4.20 1.36 10.78
CA THR A 77 4.54 2.67 11.37
C THR A 77 3.43 3.69 11.12
N GLU A 78 2.87 3.74 9.92
CA GLU A 78 1.75 4.61 9.59
C GLU A 78 0.49 4.27 10.40
N LEU A 79 0.17 2.98 10.54
CA LEU A 79 -0.95 2.52 11.35
C LEU A 79 -0.82 2.99 12.81
N LEU A 80 0.35 2.82 13.41
CA LEU A 80 0.62 3.26 14.77
C LEU A 80 0.59 4.79 14.90
N TRP A 81 1.05 5.51 13.87
CA TRP A 81 0.95 6.98 13.84
C TRP A 81 -0.50 7.45 13.84
N ILE A 82 -1.36 6.82 13.04
CA ILE A 82 -2.79 7.19 12.95
C ILE A 82 -3.55 6.82 14.22
N TYR A 83 -3.45 5.55 14.67
CA TYR A 83 -4.37 4.99 15.66
C TYR A 83 -3.79 4.95 17.08
N GLN A 84 -2.48 4.81 17.26
CA GLN A 84 -1.84 4.76 18.56
C GLN A 84 -1.33 6.13 18.99
N ALA A 85 -0.46 6.76 18.18
CA ALA A 85 0.02 8.12 18.45
C ALA A 85 -1.09 9.16 18.26
N GLN A 86 -2.13 8.85 17.52
CA GLN A 86 -3.25 9.72 17.20
C GLN A 86 -2.75 11.10 16.73
N SER A 87 -1.75 11.09 15.82
CA SER A 87 -0.99 12.26 15.44
C SER A 87 -1.13 12.56 13.93
N ASN A 88 -0.96 13.83 13.59
CA ASN A 88 -0.82 14.33 12.22
C ASN A 88 0.57 14.95 11.97
N ASP A 89 1.46 14.94 12.98
CA ASP A 89 2.82 15.43 12.91
C ASP A 89 3.72 14.43 12.15
N VAL A 90 4.27 14.87 11.02
CA VAL A 90 5.12 14.07 10.13
C VAL A 90 6.48 13.78 10.75
N LYS A 91 6.94 14.62 11.69
CA LYS A 91 8.19 14.37 12.42
C LYS A 91 8.15 13.02 13.15
N TRP A 92 7.00 12.60 13.69
CA TRP A 92 6.85 11.30 14.34
C TRP A 92 7.17 10.13 13.37
N LEU A 93 6.79 10.26 12.09
CA LEU A 93 7.12 9.31 11.02
C LEU A 93 8.61 9.36 10.65
N HIS A 94 9.18 10.57 10.50
CA HIS A 94 10.61 10.76 10.19
C HIS A 94 11.52 10.15 11.24
N ASP A 95 11.18 10.29 12.54
CA ASP A 95 11.92 9.69 13.65
C ASP A 95 11.94 8.13 13.56
N ARG A 96 11.11 7.55 12.67
CA ARG A 96 11.01 6.10 12.35
C ARG A 96 11.42 5.77 10.93
N ASN A 97 12.09 6.70 10.24
CA ASN A 97 12.53 6.58 8.84
C ASN A 97 11.38 6.24 7.87
N ASN A 98 10.24 6.90 8.05
CA ASN A 98 9.09 6.79 7.18
C ASN A 98 8.76 8.15 6.56
N HIS A 99 8.79 8.24 5.23
CA HIS A 99 8.66 9.46 4.43
C HIS A 99 7.45 9.46 3.51
N ILE A 100 6.48 8.57 3.74
CA ILE A 100 5.34 8.38 2.84
C ILE A 100 4.39 9.59 2.78
N TRP A 101 4.44 10.48 3.79
CA TRP A 101 3.59 11.66 3.90
C TRP A 101 4.29 12.98 3.55
N ASP A 102 5.57 12.97 3.16
CA ASP A 102 6.34 14.20 2.86
C ASP A 102 5.68 15.07 1.79
N SER A 103 5.09 14.43 0.78
CA SER A 103 4.42 15.13 -0.32
C SER A 103 3.12 15.83 0.06
N TRP A 104 2.55 15.50 1.21
CA TRP A 104 1.31 16.12 1.74
C TRP A 104 1.55 16.98 2.97
N THR A 105 2.82 17.20 3.33
CA THR A 105 3.19 17.97 4.52
C THR A 105 3.09 19.48 4.27
N ILE A 106 2.46 20.20 5.20
CA ILE A 106 2.44 21.66 5.26
C ILE A 106 3.83 22.14 5.69
N ASP A 107 4.41 23.06 4.95
CA ASP A 107 5.77 23.52 5.23
C ASP A 107 5.87 24.55 6.38
N SER A 108 7.10 24.99 6.66
CA SER A 108 7.40 25.93 7.75
C SER A 108 6.68 27.30 7.63
N ASP A 109 6.22 27.64 6.43
CA ASP A 109 5.48 28.87 6.18
C ASP A 109 3.98 28.71 6.42
N GLY A 110 3.53 27.49 6.76
CA GLY A 110 2.12 27.13 6.90
C GLY A 110 1.44 26.90 5.54
N ILE A 111 2.20 26.62 4.49
CA ILE A 111 1.71 26.48 3.12
C ILE A 111 1.84 25.01 2.68
N TYR A 112 0.76 24.46 2.16
CA TYR A 112 0.78 23.20 1.41
C TYR A 112 0.98 23.50 -0.07
N ARG A 113 2.10 23.00 -0.64
CA ARG A 113 2.46 23.19 -2.05
C ARG A 113 2.23 21.91 -2.83
N ILE A 114 1.37 22.00 -3.84
CA ILE A 114 1.07 20.91 -4.76
C ILE A 114 2.01 21.05 -5.96
N TYR A 115 2.81 20.02 -6.19
CA TYR A 115 3.81 19.98 -7.24
C TYR A 115 3.25 19.43 -8.55
N ASN A 116 3.76 19.95 -9.67
CA ASN A 116 3.48 19.38 -10.98
C ASN A 116 4.61 18.43 -11.38
N PRO A 117 4.34 17.10 -11.50
CA PRO A 117 5.37 16.12 -11.83
C PRO A 117 5.83 16.18 -13.29
N PHE A 118 5.15 16.94 -14.17
CA PHE A 118 5.37 16.91 -15.62
C PHE A 118 6.02 18.17 -16.18
N ILE A 119 6.16 19.25 -15.40
CA ILE A 119 6.73 20.50 -15.89
C ILE A 119 8.07 20.74 -15.20
N GLU A 120 9.15 20.60 -15.94
CA GLU A 120 10.44 21.17 -15.58
C GLU A 120 10.34 22.69 -15.73
N GLY A 121 10.24 23.33 -14.60
CA GLY A 121 10.52 24.71 -14.34
C GLY A 121 10.16 25.81 -15.33
N ASN A 122 9.02 26.45 -15.19
CA ASN A 122 8.88 27.85 -15.63
C ASN A 122 9.68 28.76 -14.67
N ASN A 123 10.67 29.47 -15.21
CA ASN A 123 11.45 30.42 -14.46
C ASN A 123 10.62 31.67 -14.20
N GLY A 124 10.23 31.95 -12.97
CA GLY A 124 9.76 33.24 -12.52
C GLY A 124 8.24 33.48 -12.49
N GLU A 125 7.42 32.52 -12.88
CA GLU A 125 5.97 32.62 -12.66
C GLU A 125 5.66 32.46 -11.16
N GLN A 126 4.71 33.27 -10.68
CA GLN A 126 4.21 33.20 -9.32
C GLN A 126 2.88 32.42 -9.30
N VAL A 127 2.66 31.65 -8.23
CA VAL A 127 1.39 30.96 -7.98
C VAL A 127 0.62 31.75 -6.95
N GLU A 128 -0.64 32.06 -7.26
CA GLU A 128 -1.56 32.70 -6.34
C GLU A 128 -1.81 31.79 -5.13
N LEU A 129 -1.59 32.34 -3.93
CA LEU A 129 -1.86 31.64 -2.69
C LEU A 129 -3.36 31.63 -2.43
N LYS A 130 -3.91 30.46 -2.09
CA LYS A 130 -5.33 30.28 -1.76
C LYS A 130 -5.51 29.93 -0.28
N ASN A 131 -6.68 30.21 0.26
CA ASN A 131 -7.07 29.70 1.56
C ASN A 131 -7.61 28.25 1.44
N THR A 132 -7.93 27.63 2.55
CA THR A 132 -8.45 26.24 2.60
C THR A 132 -9.86 26.09 2.00
N LYS A 133 -10.55 27.20 1.71
CA LYS A 133 -11.85 27.23 1.01
C LYS A 133 -11.69 27.37 -0.52
N GLY A 134 -10.44 27.61 -0.99
CA GLY A 134 -10.15 27.81 -2.40
C GLY A 134 -10.21 29.27 -2.87
N ASP A 135 -10.50 30.23 -1.96
CA ASP A 135 -10.49 31.66 -2.30
C ASP A 135 -9.06 32.18 -2.29
N THR A 136 -8.81 33.31 -3.02
CA THR A 136 -7.54 34.04 -2.98
C THR A 136 -7.19 34.42 -1.53
N TYR A 137 -5.97 34.09 -1.09
CA TYR A 137 -5.49 34.52 0.22
C TYR A 137 -4.98 35.96 0.11
N LEU A 138 -5.52 36.83 0.93
CA LEU A 138 -5.22 38.26 0.91
C LEU A 138 -4.30 38.65 2.06
N ALA A 139 -3.39 39.58 1.79
CA ALA A 139 -2.63 40.27 2.84
C ALA A 139 -3.58 41.16 3.68
N PRO A 140 -3.13 41.69 4.85
CA PRO A 140 -3.94 42.59 5.66
C PRO A 140 -4.43 43.85 4.93
N ASP A 141 -3.77 44.26 3.84
CA ASP A 141 -4.16 45.33 2.94
C ASP A 141 -5.06 44.87 1.80
N GLU A 142 -5.62 43.67 1.88
CA GLU A 142 -6.52 43.03 0.90
C GLU A 142 -5.88 42.80 -0.49
N MET A 143 -4.55 42.75 -0.56
CA MET A 143 -3.86 42.37 -1.80
C MET A 143 -3.63 40.87 -1.92
N PRO A 144 -3.76 40.27 -3.13
CA PRO A 144 -3.44 38.87 -3.36
C PRO A 144 -1.98 38.55 -2.99
N ILE A 145 -1.78 37.45 -2.29
CA ILE A 145 -0.45 36.93 -1.96
C ILE A 145 -0.06 35.89 -3.01
N TYR A 146 1.18 35.96 -3.47
CA TYR A 146 1.77 35.04 -4.42
C TYR A 146 3.01 34.37 -3.80
N VAL A 147 3.22 33.10 -4.17
CA VAL A 147 4.41 32.33 -3.77
C VAL A 147 5.22 31.98 -5.01
N SER A 148 6.54 31.77 -4.85
CA SER A 148 7.39 31.34 -5.95
C SER A 148 6.83 30.05 -6.58
N SER A 149 6.76 30.00 -7.91
CA SER A 149 6.37 28.80 -8.65
C SER A 149 7.37 27.64 -8.52
N LYS A 150 8.55 27.88 -7.95
CA LYS A 150 9.57 26.87 -7.70
C LYS A 150 9.89 26.77 -6.21
N LYS A 151 9.98 25.50 -5.72
CA LYS A 151 10.56 25.17 -4.43
C LYS A 151 11.31 23.85 -4.58
N ASP A 152 12.56 23.80 -4.09
CA ASP A 152 13.42 22.59 -4.11
C ASP A 152 13.56 21.98 -5.52
N ASN A 153 13.73 22.83 -6.53
CA ASN A 153 13.76 22.47 -7.97
C ASN A 153 12.50 21.81 -8.54
N LYS A 154 11.39 21.80 -7.78
CA LYS A 154 10.09 21.30 -8.22
C LYS A 154 9.19 22.46 -8.61
N THR A 155 8.39 22.27 -9.66
CA THR A 155 7.40 23.27 -10.09
C THR A 155 6.14 23.15 -9.27
N ILE A 156 5.71 24.26 -8.65
CA ILE A 156 4.48 24.35 -7.88
C ILE A 156 3.31 24.61 -8.82
N LYS A 157 2.29 23.75 -8.79
CA LYS A 157 1.03 23.89 -9.53
C LYS A 157 0.00 24.71 -8.77
N ASN A 158 -0.04 24.53 -7.45
CA ASN A 158 -1.00 25.18 -6.56
C ASN A 158 -0.40 25.34 -5.16
N ALA A 159 -0.82 26.36 -4.42
CA ALA A 159 -0.38 26.63 -3.06
C ALA A 159 -1.58 27.02 -2.20
N ILE A 160 -1.71 26.40 -1.01
CA ILE A 160 -2.82 26.60 -0.08
C ILE A 160 -2.25 26.95 1.30
N TYR A 161 -2.70 28.08 1.86
CA TYR A 161 -2.34 28.49 3.21
C TYR A 161 -3.25 27.83 4.23
N TYR A 162 -2.66 27.07 5.12
CA TYR A 162 -3.34 26.41 6.25
C TYR A 162 -3.14 27.14 7.57
N GLY A 163 -2.04 27.87 7.71
CA GLY A 163 -1.61 28.51 8.95
C GLY A 163 -0.30 27.90 9.48
N LYS A 164 0.51 28.73 10.13
CA LYS A 164 1.81 28.29 10.70
C LYS A 164 1.65 27.28 11.84
N GLU A 165 0.51 27.27 12.50
CA GLU A 165 0.15 26.30 13.53
C GLU A 165 0.04 24.85 13.00
N TYR A 166 -0.16 24.67 11.68
CA TYR A 166 -0.18 23.38 11.02
C TYR A 166 1.16 22.99 10.38
N ALA A 167 2.22 23.81 10.52
CA ALA A 167 3.52 23.51 9.93
C ALA A 167 4.07 22.17 10.40
N GLY A 168 4.62 21.36 9.49
CA GLY A 168 5.13 20.01 9.77
C GLY A 168 4.06 18.93 9.90
N THR A 169 2.80 19.27 9.66
CA THR A 169 1.68 18.32 9.75
C THR A 169 0.99 18.10 8.39
N ILE A 170 0.05 17.18 8.35
CA ILE A 170 -0.87 16.98 7.22
C ILE A 170 -2.23 17.66 7.46
N GLY A 171 -2.30 18.64 8.36
CA GLY A 171 -3.54 19.29 8.76
C GLY A 171 -4.45 18.38 9.58
N THR A 172 -5.76 18.60 9.49
CA THR A 172 -6.77 17.91 10.33
C THR A 172 -7.21 16.57 9.74
N ALA A 173 -6.28 15.73 9.30
CA ALA A 173 -6.56 14.43 8.69
C ALA A 173 -6.08 13.26 9.56
N TYR A 174 -6.63 12.08 9.31
CA TYR A 174 -6.23 10.78 9.87
C TYR A 174 -6.03 10.78 11.39
N GLY A 175 -4.81 10.75 11.92
CA GLY A 175 -4.53 10.70 13.34
C GLY A 175 -5.05 11.88 14.12
N TYR A 176 -5.14 13.07 13.50
CA TYR A 176 -5.82 14.22 14.09
C TYR A 176 -7.30 13.91 14.37
N ILE A 177 -8.01 13.32 13.40
CA ILE A 177 -9.44 12.94 13.55
C ILE A 177 -9.60 11.88 14.64
N VAL A 178 -8.71 10.89 14.69
CA VAL A 178 -8.72 9.86 15.72
C VAL A 178 -8.62 10.49 17.11
N ASN A 179 -7.66 11.40 17.30
CA ASN A 179 -7.45 12.14 18.56
C ASN A 179 -8.66 13.03 18.89
N HIS A 180 -9.15 13.78 17.93
CA HIS A 180 -10.26 14.74 18.12
C HIS A 180 -11.56 14.05 18.55
N THR A 181 -11.89 12.94 17.92
CA THR A 181 -13.16 12.24 18.15
C THR A 181 -13.16 11.31 19.36
N LYS A 182 -12.01 10.83 19.78
CA LYS A 182 -11.81 9.81 20.84
C LYS A 182 -12.63 8.52 20.63
N LYS A 183 -13.13 8.31 19.42
CA LYS A 183 -13.96 7.13 19.09
C LYS A 183 -13.13 5.84 19.13
N PHE A 184 -11.87 5.92 18.76
CA PHE A 184 -11.00 4.74 18.75
C PHE A 184 -10.72 4.23 20.16
N ASP A 185 -10.50 5.12 21.12
CA ASP A 185 -10.36 4.77 22.54
C ASP A 185 -11.62 4.08 23.08
N GLY A 186 -12.80 4.57 22.66
CA GLY A 186 -14.09 3.93 22.98
C GLY A 186 -14.24 2.53 22.35
N ILE A 187 -13.68 2.29 21.17
CA ILE A 187 -13.67 0.94 20.57
C ILE A 187 -12.78 -0.01 21.37
N LEU A 188 -11.58 0.45 21.78
CA LEU A 188 -10.69 -0.35 22.64
C LEU A 188 -11.37 -0.72 23.97
N GLN A 189 -12.06 0.23 24.60
CA GLN A 189 -12.84 -0.03 25.81
C GLN A 189 -14.00 -1.01 25.56
N ASP A 190 -14.77 -0.82 24.50
CA ASP A 190 -15.89 -1.71 24.14
C ASP A 190 -15.41 -3.15 23.88
N LEU A 191 -14.22 -3.35 23.32
CA LEU A 191 -13.65 -4.69 23.10
C LEU A 191 -13.45 -5.47 24.40
N ILE A 192 -13.19 -4.78 25.52
CA ILE A 192 -13.03 -5.39 26.84
C ILE A 192 -14.37 -5.48 27.59
N GLU A 193 -15.11 -4.37 27.67
CA GLU A 193 -16.28 -4.26 28.52
C GLU A 193 -17.59 -4.70 27.86
N ASN A 194 -17.74 -4.45 26.55
CA ASN A 194 -18.94 -4.74 25.78
C ASN A 194 -18.62 -5.23 24.35
N PRO A 195 -17.93 -6.36 24.20
CA PRO A 195 -17.36 -6.80 22.91
C PRO A 195 -18.42 -7.15 21.84
N ARG A 196 -19.71 -7.22 22.22
CA ARG A 196 -20.83 -7.39 21.29
C ARG A 196 -21.50 -6.07 20.88
N SER A 197 -20.94 -4.93 21.26
CA SER A 197 -21.41 -3.62 20.85
C SER A 197 -21.61 -3.55 19.33
N ARG A 198 -22.68 -2.90 18.91
CA ARG A 198 -22.96 -2.58 17.50
C ARG A 198 -22.51 -1.17 17.13
N ARG A 199 -21.78 -0.50 18.05
CA ARG A 199 -21.34 0.89 17.94
C ARG A 199 -19.84 1.04 17.75
N MET A 200 -19.10 -0.07 17.59
CA MET A 200 -17.68 -0.06 17.28
C MET A 200 -17.50 0.38 15.83
N VAL A 201 -17.60 1.68 15.59
CA VAL A 201 -17.51 2.35 14.30
C VAL A 201 -16.49 3.48 14.42
N MET A 202 -15.43 3.42 13.60
CA MET A 202 -14.45 4.49 13.45
C MET A 202 -14.66 5.20 12.12
N SER A 203 -15.09 6.46 12.16
CA SER A 203 -15.18 7.31 10.97
C SER A 203 -14.01 8.29 10.96
N LEU A 204 -13.27 8.29 9.86
CA LEU A 204 -12.24 9.28 9.57
C LEU A 204 -12.77 10.44 8.71
N ARG A 205 -14.07 10.45 8.43
CA ARG A 205 -14.75 11.55 7.75
C ARG A 205 -15.46 12.41 8.80
N GLN A 206 -14.99 13.64 8.97
CA GLN A 206 -15.59 14.66 9.85
C GLN A 206 -15.78 15.91 8.99
N GLU A 207 -17.03 16.29 8.73
CA GLU A 207 -17.36 17.35 7.76
C GLU A 207 -16.77 18.72 8.11
N ASP A 208 -16.65 19.03 9.39
CA ASP A 208 -16.06 20.26 9.90
C ASP A 208 -14.53 20.32 9.77
N LEU A 209 -13.86 19.18 9.57
CA LEU A 209 -12.42 19.06 9.48
C LEU A 209 -11.89 18.82 8.05
N LEU A 210 -12.75 18.48 7.09
CA LEU A 210 -12.32 18.08 5.74
C LEU A 210 -11.52 19.16 5.02
N ASN A 211 -11.91 20.44 5.17
CA ASN A 211 -11.30 21.56 4.47
C ASN A 211 -9.92 21.96 5.02
N THR A 212 -9.51 21.42 6.16
CA THR A 212 -8.24 21.72 6.82
C THR A 212 -7.27 20.57 6.85
N GLY A 213 -7.58 19.45 6.16
CA GLY A 213 -6.66 18.37 5.87
C GLY A 213 -6.06 18.48 4.47
N THR A 214 -4.75 18.19 4.32
CA THR A 214 -4.08 18.24 2.99
C THR A 214 -4.52 17.11 2.08
N LEU A 215 -5.04 16.02 2.64
CA LEU A 215 -5.63 14.90 1.92
C LEU A 215 -6.83 14.35 2.70
N GLU A 216 -8.00 14.38 2.06
CA GLU A 216 -9.18 13.73 2.60
C GLU A 216 -8.98 12.20 2.69
N PRO A 217 -9.27 11.55 3.84
CA PRO A 217 -9.08 10.11 4.01
C PRO A 217 -9.78 9.28 2.92
N CYS A 218 -9.01 8.42 2.23
CA CYS A 218 -9.56 7.50 1.23
C CYS A 218 -10.34 6.37 1.91
N VAL A 219 -9.75 5.75 2.93
CA VAL A 219 -10.48 4.91 3.88
C VAL A 219 -11.15 5.84 4.86
N TRP A 220 -12.47 5.93 4.79
CA TRP A 220 -13.22 6.90 5.59
C TRP A 220 -13.99 6.28 6.77
N GLU A 221 -14.24 4.97 6.75
CA GLU A 221 -14.91 4.27 7.83
C GLU A 221 -14.40 2.84 8.00
N SER A 222 -14.34 2.38 9.25
CA SER A 222 -14.19 0.97 9.59
C SER A 222 -15.12 0.58 10.73
N THR A 223 -15.75 -0.59 10.62
CA THR A 223 -16.64 -1.15 11.63
C THR A 223 -16.12 -2.48 12.13
N TYR A 224 -16.38 -2.78 13.41
CA TYR A 224 -15.89 -4.00 14.04
C TYR A 224 -17.04 -4.76 14.68
N LYS A 225 -17.02 -6.10 14.54
CA LYS A 225 -18.07 -6.97 15.03
C LYS A 225 -17.53 -8.29 15.54
N LEU A 226 -17.77 -8.59 16.81
CA LEU A 226 -17.47 -9.91 17.35
C LEU A 226 -18.56 -10.92 16.94
N HIS A 227 -18.14 -12.02 16.33
CA HIS A 227 -19.00 -13.15 16.00
C HIS A 227 -18.26 -14.48 16.19
N LYS A 228 -18.85 -15.42 16.94
CA LYS A 228 -18.26 -16.76 17.21
C LYS A 228 -16.81 -16.72 17.68
N GLY A 229 -16.44 -15.77 18.57
CA GLY A 229 -15.09 -15.61 19.11
C GLY A 229 -14.06 -15.04 18.16
N LYS A 230 -14.49 -14.57 16.98
CA LYS A 230 -13.64 -13.86 16.01
C LYS A 230 -14.12 -12.43 15.84
N LEU A 231 -13.17 -11.50 15.81
CA LEU A 231 -13.44 -10.10 15.46
C LEU A 231 -13.38 -9.93 13.94
N HIS A 232 -14.42 -9.36 13.36
CA HIS A 232 -14.57 -9.09 11.94
C HIS A 232 -14.56 -7.59 11.70
N SER A 233 -14.16 -7.16 10.51
CA SER A 233 -14.18 -5.75 10.11
C SER A 233 -14.77 -5.57 8.72
N ASN A 234 -15.48 -4.43 8.54
CA ASN A 234 -15.81 -3.90 7.23
C ASN A 234 -15.17 -2.51 7.09
N VAL A 235 -14.53 -2.26 5.96
CA VAL A 235 -13.75 -1.05 5.65
C VAL A 235 -14.35 -0.39 4.42
N SER A 236 -14.78 0.87 4.56
CA SER A 236 -15.36 1.66 3.48
C SER A 236 -14.31 2.59 2.88
N VAL A 237 -14.15 2.53 1.57
CA VAL A 237 -13.16 3.31 0.81
C VAL A 237 -13.85 4.11 -0.27
N ARG A 238 -13.71 5.46 -0.25
CA ARG A 238 -14.39 6.34 -1.21
C ARG A 238 -13.71 6.38 -2.58
N SER A 239 -12.37 6.22 -2.60
CA SER A 239 -11.55 6.28 -3.81
C SER A 239 -10.23 5.57 -3.55
N ASN A 240 -9.78 4.74 -4.49
CA ASN A 240 -8.65 3.85 -4.27
C ASN A 240 -7.74 3.74 -5.49
N ASP A 241 -6.52 4.28 -5.37
CA ASP A 241 -5.40 3.93 -6.24
C ASP A 241 -5.09 2.45 -6.04
N PHE A 242 -5.68 1.61 -6.89
CA PHE A 242 -5.68 0.17 -6.67
C PHE A 242 -4.28 -0.45 -6.79
N PRO A 243 -3.41 -0.06 -7.75
CA PRO A 243 -2.06 -0.62 -7.83
C PRO A 243 -1.15 -0.23 -6.67
N LEU A 244 -1.25 1.01 -6.18
CA LEU A 244 -0.33 1.53 -5.16
C LEU A 244 -0.96 1.52 -3.76
N GLY A 245 -2.11 2.19 -3.58
CA GLY A 245 -2.71 2.40 -2.27
C GLY A 245 -3.40 1.16 -1.69
N ASN A 246 -4.11 0.38 -2.54
CA ASN A 246 -4.90 -0.74 -2.05
C ASN A 246 -4.11 -1.82 -1.31
N PRO A 247 -2.93 -2.29 -1.78
CA PRO A 247 -2.15 -3.29 -1.06
C PRO A 247 -1.74 -2.83 0.34
N PHE A 248 -1.43 -1.54 0.50
CA PHE A 248 -1.13 -0.95 1.82
C PHE A 248 -2.38 -0.92 2.68
N ASN A 249 -3.52 -0.44 2.17
CA ASN A 249 -4.78 -0.38 2.93
C ASN A 249 -5.23 -1.76 3.41
N VAL A 250 -5.20 -2.78 2.53
CA VAL A 250 -5.60 -4.15 2.88
C VAL A 250 -4.70 -4.72 3.97
N THR A 251 -3.38 -4.63 3.82
CA THR A 251 -2.44 -5.12 4.83
C THR A 251 -2.55 -4.32 6.13
N GLN A 252 -2.65 -2.99 6.07
CA GLN A 252 -2.75 -2.11 7.23
C GLN A 252 -3.99 -2.39 8.08
N TYR A 253 -5.18 -2.46 7.45
CA TYR A 253 -6.42 -2.74 8.17
C TYR A 253 -6.52 -4.19 8.64
N SER A 254 -5.83 -5.13 7.97
CA SER A 254 -5.70 -6.51 8.45
C SER A 254 -4.82 -6.60 9.71
N ILE A 255 -3.74 -5.80 9.76
CA ILE A 255 -2.94 -5.65 10.97
C ILE A 255 -3.79 -5.00 12.07
N LEU A 256 -4.49 -3.90 11.78
CA LEU A 256 -5.35 -3.22 12.76
C LEU A 256 -6.40 -4.17 13.35
N LEU A 257 -7.11 -4.93 12.49
CA LEU A 257 -8.08 -5.94 12.95
C LEU A 257 -7.43 -6.97 13.88
N SER A 258 -6.22 -7.41 13.56
CA SER A 258 -5.48 -8.40 14.37
C SER A 258 -5.05 -7.81 15.71
N LEU A 259 -4.61 -6.55 15.74
CA LEU A 259 -4.24 -5.84 16.97
C LEU A 259 -5.45 -5.62 17.88
N LEU A 260 -6.59 -5.22 17.31
CA LEU A 260 -7.85 -5.06 18.04
C LEU A 260 -8.37 -6.39 18.58
N ALA A 261 -8.28 -7.45 17.78
CA ALA A 261 -8.65 -8.80 18.21
C ALA A 261 -7.74 -9.26 19.37
N ASN A 262 -6.43 -9.05 19.27
CA ASN A 262 -5.47 -9.36 20.33
C ASN A 262 -5.77 -8.57 21.61
N HIS A 263 -6.05 -7.27 21.51
CA HIS A 263 -6.40 -6.42 22.65
C HIS A 263 -7.64 -6.92 23.39
N GLY A 264 -8.69 -7.34 22.67
CA GLY A 264 -9.91 -7.91 23.25
C GLY A 264 -9.84 -9.39 23.64
N GLY A 265 -8.69 -10.07 23.43
CA GLY A 265 -8.55 -11.51 23.69
C GLY A 265 -9.28 -12.40 22.67
N PHE A 266 -9.53 -11.93 21.46
CA PHE A 266 -10.22 -12.62 20.38
C PHE A 266 -9.25 -13.07 19.28
N LYS A 267 -9.76 -13.88 18.34
CA LYS A 267 -9.05 -14.20 17.10
C LYS A 267 -9.48 -13.23 15.98
N PRO A 268 -8.59 -12.85 15.04
CA PRO A 268 -9.02 -12.14 13.84
C PRO A 268 -9.89 -13.04 12.97
N GLY A 269 -10.92 -12.46 12.38
CA GLY A 269 -11.87 -13.14 11.51
C GLY A 269 -11.76 -12.67 10.06
N GLU A 270 -12.90 -12.38 9.46
CA GLU A 270 -12.96 -11.85 8.11
C GLU A 270 -12.83 -10.33 8.11
N ILE A 271 -12.16 -9.81 7.08
CA ILE A 271 -12.16 -8.38 6.74
C ILE A 271 -12.74 -8.19 5.35
N SER A 272 -13.57 -7.18 5.19
CA SER A 272 -14.11 -6.80 3.88
C SER A 272 -13.82 -5.34 3.57
N PHE A 273 -13.64 -5.04 2.29
CA PHE A 273 -13.47 -3.69 1.77
C PHE A 273 -14.57 -3.40 0.76
N ASP A 274 -15.28 -2.30 0.97
CA ASP A 274 -16.25 -1.74 0.03
C ASP A 274 -15.64 -0.48 -0.60
N ILE A 275 -15.26 -0.58 -1.87
CA ILE A 275 -14.51 0.45 -2.59
C ILE A 275 -15.44 1.10 -3.61
N ALA A 276 -15.76 2.38 -3.44
CA ALA A 276 -16.71 3.11 -4.29
C ALA A 276 -16.13 3.51 -5.66
N ASP A 277 -14.85 3.93 -5.70
CA ASP A 277 -14.11 4.26 -6.92
C ASP A 277 -12.78 3.50 -6.90
N CYS A 278 -12.69 2.45 -7.72
CA CYS A 278 -11.52 1.58 -7.82
C CYS A 278 -10.82 1.87 -9.15
N HIS A 279 -9.62 2.47 -9.10
CA HIS A 279 -8.96 2.98 -10.30
C HIS A 279 -7.46 2.67 -10.36
N ILE A 280 -6.93 2.76 -11.57
CA ILE A 280 -5.50 2.74 -11.89
C ILE A 280 -5.14 4.02 -12.64
N TYR A 281 -3.99 4.63 -12.35
CA TYR A 281 -3.48 5.73 -13.16
C TYR A 281 -2.81 5.20 -14.43
N VAL A 282 -3.01 5.88 -15.57
CA VAL A 282 -2.47 5.41 -16.86
C VAL A 282 -0.94 5.31 -16.88
N ASN A 283 -0.26 6.12 -16.08
CA ASN A 283 1.21 6.07 -15.91
C ASN A 283 1.71 4.87 -15.08
N GLN A 284 0.81 4.07 -14.49
CA GLN A 284 1.13 2.84 -13.75
C GLN A 284 1.04 1.58 -14.63
N LEU A 285 0.52 1.69 -15.85
CA LEU A 285 0.18 0.53 -16.70
C LEU A 285 1.37 -0.41 -16.95
N ASP A 286 2.58 0.10 -17.14
CA ASP A 286 3.74 -0.77 -17.38
C ASP A 286 4.12 -1.59 -16.14
N GLY A 287 4.05 -0.98 -14.95
CA GLY A 287 4.22 -1.71 -13.69
C GLY A 287 3.15 -2.77 -13.48
N ILE A 288 1.90 -2.46 -13.83
CA ILE A 288 0.78 -3.39 -13.72
C ILE A 288 0.96 -4.56 -14.69
N LYS A 289 1.34 -4.32 -15.95
CA LYS A 289 1.64 -5.38 -16.95
C LYS A 289 2.71 -6.34 -16.43
N LEU A 290 3.80 -5.81 -15.84
CA LEU A 290 4.84 -6.63 -15.24
C LEU A 290 4.27 -7.48 -14.09
N GLN A 291 3.47 -6.89 -13.21
CA GLN A 291 2.87 -7.61 -12.08
C GLN A 291 1.91 -8.72 -12.54
N LEU A 292 1.07 -8.45 -13.52
CA LEU A 292 0.17 -9.45 -14.11
C LEU A 292 0.94 -10.57 -14.81
N SER A 293 2.04 -10.25 -15.51
CA SER A 293 2.93 -11.25 -16.11
C SER A 293 3.56 -12.18 -15.05
N ARG A 294 3.96 -11.65 -13.90
CA ARG A 294 4.43 -12.44 -12.74
C ARG A 294 3.32 -13.34 -12.19
N TYR A 295 2.12 -12.78 -12.04
CA TYR A 295 0.96 -13.53 -11.57
C TYR A 295 0.63 -14.72 -12.48
N ASP A 296 0.61 -14.53 -13.80
CA ASP A 296 0.34 -15.60 -14.77
C ASP A 296 1.43 -16.70 -14.72
N ARG A 297 2.72 -16.31 -14.54
CA ARG A 297 3.83 -17.26 -14.33
C ARG A 297 3.68 -18.03 -13.03
N LEU A 298 3.32 -17.35 -11.94
CA LEU A 298 3.09 -18.00 -10.65
C LEU A 298 1.95 -19.02 -10.74
N LEU A 299 0.83 -18.70 -11.39
CA LEU A 299 -0.28 -19.67 -11.61
C LEU A 299 0.16 -20.88 -12.45
N LYS A 300 0.95 -20.63 -13.50
CA LYS A 300 1.54 -21.70 -14.33
C LYS A 300 2.41 -22.64 -13.48
N TRP A 301 3.32 -22.09 -12.67
CA TRP A 301 4.23 -22.86 -11.84
C TRP A 301 3.52 -23.51 -10.64
N GLU A 302 2.54 -22.87 -10.02
CA GLU A 302 1.65 -23.49 -9.03
C GLU A 302 1.05 -24.78 -9.59
N LYS A 303 0.40 -24.68 -10.76
CA LYS A 303 -0.21 -25.84 -11.45
C LYS A 303 0.84 -26.92 -11.77
N PHE A 304 2.03 -26.53 -12.22
CA PHE A 304 3.11 -27.46 -12.53
C PHE A 304 3.59 -28.19 -11.28
N ILE A 305 3.86 -27.49 -10.18
CA ILE A 305 4.30 -28.07 -8.89
C ILE A 305 3.26 -29.03 -8.34
N GLN A 306 1.95 -28.70 -8.43
CA GLN A 306 0.88 -29.55 -7.91
C GLN A 306 0.72 -30.85 -8.70
N ASN A 307 1.07 -30.89 -9.98
CA ASN A 307 0.80 -32.04 -10.86
C ASN A 307 2.04 -32.88 -11.18
N ASN A 308 3.25 -32.50 -10.75
CA ASN A 308 4.50 -33.19 -11.09
C ASN A 308 5.27 -33.64 -9.84
N ILE A 309 6.11 -34.65 -9.99
CA ILE A 309 7.01 -35.12 -8.92
C ILE A 309 8.21 -34.18 -8.78
N ASP A 310 8.87 -34.20 -7.63
CA ASP A 310 9.97 -33.29 -7.31
C ASP A 310 11.12 -33.34 -8.35
N LYS A 311 11.41 -34.52 -8.87
CA LYS A 311 12.44 -34.72 -9.90
C LYS A 311 12.12 -33.99 -11.21
N GLU A 312 10.86 -33.92 -11.60
CA GLU A 312 10.42 -33.19 -12.81
C GLU A 312 10.52 -31.68 -12.59
N ILE A 313 10.20 -31.21 -11.38
CA ILE A 313 10.34 -29.81 -11.00
C ILE A 313 11.83 -29.40 -10.99
N GLU A 314 12.72 -30.25 -10.46
CA GLU A 314 14.16 -30.03 -10.49
C GLU A 314 14.73 -29.98 -11.93
N LEU A 315 14.23 -30.87 -12.81
CA LEU A 315 14.61 -30.86 -14.22
C LEU A 315 14.19 -29.56 -14.91
N ALA A 316 12.93 -29.14 -14.75
CA ALA A 316 12.41 -27.89 -15.31
C ALA A 316 13.20 -26.65 -14.82
N TYR A 317 13.55 -26.60 -13.54
CA TYR A 317 14.40 -25.55 -13.00
C TYR A 317 15.79 -25.55 -13.63
N LYS A 318 16.42 -26.72 -13.76
CA LYS A 318 17.73 -26.87 -14.40
C LYS A 318 17.68 -26.39 -15.86
N GLU A 319 16.66 -26.77 -16.61
CA GLU A 319 16.48 -26.32 -18.00
C GLU A 319 16.41 -24.78 -18.13
N LEU A 320 15.76 -24.09 -17.20
CA LEU A 320 15.72 -22.64 -17.16
C LEU A 320 17.11 -22.03 -16.88
N ILE A 321 17.87 -22.62 -15.95
CA ILE A 321 19.25 -22.17 -15.64
C ILE A 321 20.16 -22.38 -16.84
N ASP A 322 20.15 -23.59 -17.45
CA ASP A 322 20.96 -23.94 -18.62
C ASP A 322 20.65 -23.02 -19.81
N ARG A 323 19.35 -22.72 -20.03
CA ARG A 323 18.90 -21.76 -21.06
C ARG A 323 19.48 -20.37 -20.84
N ARG A 324 19.41 -19.84 -19.61
CA ARG A 324 19.96 -18.52 -19.25
C ARG A 324 21.47 -18.47 -19.50
N GLU A 325 22.21 -19.50 -19.08
CA GLU A 325 23.65 -19.58 -19.27
C GLU A 325 24.03 -19.65 -20.76
N TYR A 326 23.31 -20.45 -21.54
CA TYR A 326 23.50 -20.52 -22.99
C TYR A 326 23.30 -19.16 -23.66
N LEU A 327 22.22 -18.44 -23.33
CA LEU A 327 21.93 -17.11 -23.90
C LEU A 327 23.00 -16.08 -23.52
N ASN A 328 23.49 -16.09 -22.28
CA ASN A 328 24.58 -15.23 -21.85
C ASN A 328 25.90 -15.47 -22.67
N LYS A 329 26.21 -16.73 -23.00
CA LYS A 329 27.32 -17.04 -23.87
C LYS A 329 27.08 -16.50 -25.30
N LYS A 330 25.86 -16.64 -25.82
CA LYS A 330 25.48 -16.15 -27.17
C LYS A 330 25.61 -14.64 -27.34
N ILE A 331 25.41 -13.85 -26.30
CA ILE A 331 25.65 -12.40 -26.34
C ILE A 331 27.13 -12.09 -26.68
N ILE A 332 28.05 -12.89 -26.13
CA ILE A 332 29.49 -12.73 -26.37
C ILE A 332 29.84 -13.09 -27.84
N ASP A 333 29.23 -14.19 -28.33
CA ASP A 333 29.52 -14.69 -29.68
C ASP A 333 28.86 -13.81 -30.78
N SER A 334 27.75 -13.14 -30.46
CA SER A 334 26.93 -12.39 -31.43
C SER A 334 26.43 -11.06 -30.80
N PRO A 335 27.33 -10.06 -30.63
CA PRO A 335 26.98 -8.80 -29.95
C PRO A 335 25.87 -7.99 -30.64
N PHE A 336 25.64 -8.15 -31.94
CA PHE A 336 24.62 -7.47 -32.71
C PHE A 336 23.18 -7.97 -32.37
N LEU A 337 23.05 -9.16 -31.76
CA LEU A 337 21.77 -9.71 -31.27
C LEU A 337 21.58 -9.50 -29.76
N LYS A 338 22.44 -8.71 -29.13
CA LYS A 338 22.47 -8.52 -27.67
C LYS A 338 21.11 -8.10 -27.10
N GLU A 339 20.38 -7.20 -27.74
CA GLU A 339 19.08 -6.71 -27.29
C GLU A 339 18.03 -7.82 -27.28
N GLN A 340 17.97 -8.63 -28.35
CA GLN A 340 17.07 -9.77 -28.43
C GLN A 340 17.39 -10.83 -27.38
N TYR A 341 18.68 -11.17 -27.20
CA TYR A 341 19.08 -12.12 -26.15
C TYR A 341 18.79 -11.60 -24.75
N ASN A 342 19.00 -10.32 -24.47
CA ASN A 342 18.66 -9.71 -23.18
C ASN A 342 17.16 -9.81 -22.88
N THR A 343 16.29 -9.60 -23.86
CA THR A 343 14.85 -9.76 -23.69
C THR A 343 14.49 -11.18 -23.24
N ILE A 344 15.04 -12.20 -23.94
CA ILE A 344 14.78 -13.61 -23.59
C ILE A 344 15.40 -13.98 -22.24
N ILE A 345 16.58 -13.44 -21.89
CA ILE A 345 17.20 -13.63 -20.58
C ILE A 345 16.33 -13.04 -19.47
N ASN A 346 15.79 -11.84 -19.66
CA ASN A 346 14.91 -11.21 -18.69
C ASN A 346 13.63 -12.03 -18.45
N GLU A 347 13.01 -12.53 -19.53
CA GLU A 347 11.85 -13.44 -19.41
C GLU A 347 12.22 -14.74 -18.68
N THR A 348 13.38 -15.33 -18.98
CA THR A 348 13.87 -16.54 -18.32
C THR A 348 14.15 -16.29 -16.83
N ASN A 349 14.70 -15.12 -16.48
CA ASN A 349 14.93 -14.73 -15.09
C ASN A 349 13.61 -14.56 -14.32
N GLU A 350 12.57 -14.00 -14.93
CA GLU A 350 11.23 -13.90 -14.31
C GLU A 350 10.63 -15.29 -14.08
N GLU A 351 10.78 -16.25 -15.03
CA GLU A 351 10.37 -17.64 -14.84
C GLU A 351 11.08 -18.32 -13.66
N ILE A 352 12.42 -18.19 -13.61
CA ILE A 352 13.25 -18.73 -12.52
C ILE A 352 12.79 -18.15 -11.18
N MET A 353 12.66 -16.84 -11.11
CA MET A 353 12.30 -16.11 -9.89
C MET A 353 10.90 -16.52 -9.37
N CYS A 354 9.92 -16.68 -10.26
CA CYS A 354 8.58 -17.13 -9.89
C CYS A 354 8.58 -18.58 -9.38
N LEU A 355 9.33 -19.47 -10.03
CA LEU A 355 9.45 -20.87 -9.59
C LEU A 355 10.16 -20.97 -8.24
N GLU A 356 11.29 -20.27 -8.07
CA GLU A 356 12.01 -20.22 -6.80
C GLU A 356 11.17 -19.67 -5.66
N HIS A 357 10.37 -18.61 -5.93
CA HIS A 357 9.47 -18.02 -4.95
C HIS A 357 8.50 -19.08 -4.41
N LEU A 358 7.80 -19.81 -5.29
CA LEU A 358 6.84 -20.84 -4.88
C LEU A 358 7.50 -22.00 -4.10
N ILE A 359 8.72 -22.40 -4.48
CA ILE A 359 9.45 -23.48 -3.80
C ILE A 359 9.90 -23.07 -2.39
N LYS A 360 10.33 -21.80 -2.24
CA LYS A 360 10.81 -21.25 -0.97
C LYS A 360 9.68 -20.69 -0.09
N ARG A 361 8.46 -20.60 -0.62
CA ARG A 361 7.34 -19.97 0.04
C ARG A 361 6.94 -20.70 1.32
N GLU A 362 6.76 -19.94 2.37
CA GLU A 362 6.06 -20.32 3.59
C GLU A 362 4.80 -19.45 3.74
N ASN A 363 3.85 -19.86 4.59
CA ASN A 363 2.66 -19.06 4.86
C ASN A 363 3.03 -17.89 5.77
N PRO A 364 2.91 -16.62 5.33
CA PRO A 364 3.18 -15.47 6.16
C PRO A 364 2.14 -15.33 7.27
N TYR A 365 2.58 -14.89 8.44
CA TYR A 365 1.69 -14.62 9.57
C TYR A 365 2.13 -13.38 10.35
N LEU A 366 1.16 -12.72 10.99
CA LEU A 366 1.42 -11.58 11.84
C LEU A 366 1.86 -12.05 13.23
N TYR A 367 3.04 -11.60 13.65
CA TYR A 367 3.52 -11.70 15.02
C TYR A 367 3.17 -10.41 15.75
N ILE A 368 2.62 -10.51 16.95
CA ILE A 368 2.36 -9.43 17.89
C ILE A 368 3.04 -9.80 19.20
N ALA A 369 3.82 -8.91 19.78
CA ALA A 369 4.50 -9.14 21.06
C ALA A 369 3.48 -9.48 22.15
N PRO A 370 3.66 -10.58 22.89
CA PRO A 370 2.73 -10.98 23.94
C PRO A 370 2.77 -10.01 25.14
N ASN A 371 1.68 -9.99 25.91
CA ASN A 371 1.54 -9.23 27.15
C ASN A 371 1.73 -7.70 27.01
N LYS A 372 1.45 -7.16 25.84
CA LYS A 372 1.39 -5.72 25.57
C LYS A 372 -0.01 -5.33 25.11
N ASP A 373 -0.54 -4.27 25.66
CA ASP A 373 -1.77 -3.68 25.14
C ASP A 373 -1.51 -2.88 23.85
N PHE A 374 -2.58 -2.36 23.24
CA PHE A 374 -2.46 -1.62 21.98
C PHE A 374 -1.52 -0.41 22.07
N TYR A 375 -1.52 0.31 23.21
CA TYR A 375 -0.70 1.51 23.39
C TYR A 375 0.75 1.24 23.81
N GLU A 376 1.05 0.02 24.26
CA GLU A 376 2.40 -0.41 24.64
C GLU A 376 3.22 -0.97 23.47
N LEU A 377 2.56 -1.28 22.34
CA LEU A 377 3.23 -1.79 21.15
C LEU A 377 4.13 -0.71 20.52
N ASP A 378 5.35 -1.04 20.19
CA ASP A 378 6.29 -0.14 19.50
C ASP A 378 6.89 -0.82 18.25
N ASN A 379 7.24 0.01 17.26
CA ASN A 379 7.85 -0.46 16.01
C ASN A 379 9.09 0.39 15.64
N LYS A 380 9.79 0.92 16.63
CA LYS A 380 11.11 1.56 16.44
C LYS A 380 12.15 0.53 16.02
N LYS A 381 13.27 1.01 15.50
CA LYS A 381 14.33 0.21 14.86
C LYS A 381 14.80 -1.00 15.70
N ASP A 382 14.83 -0.86 17.02
CA ASP A 382 15.37 -1.86 17.94
C ASP A 382 14.27 -2.63 18.73
N ASN A 383 13.00 -2.27 18.56
CA ASN A 383 11.88 -2.91 19.23
C ASN A 383 10.72 -3.07 18.26
N GLU A 384 10.71 -4.19 17.54
CA GLU A 384 9.64 -4.50 16.59
C GLU A 384 8.65 -5.47 17.22
N ASP A 385 7.66 -4.91 17.91
CA ASP A 385 6.59 -5.70 18.55
C ASP A 385 5.59 -6.28 17.55
N ILE A 386 5.56 -5.71 16.34
CA ILE A 386 4.65 -6.13 15.27
C ILE A 386 5.49 -6.50 14.04
N LYS A 387 5.38 -7.74 13.57
CA LYS A 387 6.14 -8.26 12.41
C LYS A 387 5.27 -9.16 11.56
N VAL A 388 5.48 -9.13 10.24
CA VAL A 388 5.02 -10.21 9.36
C VAL A 388 6.18 -11.18 9.18
N LEU A 389 6.04 -12.36 9.76
CA LEU A 389 7.05 -13.41 9.69
C LEU A 389 6.80 -14.33 8.51
N LYS A 390 7.84 -14.99 8.01
CA LYS A 390 7.83 -15.90 6.85
C LYS A 390 7.34 -15.28 5.55
N TYR A 391 7.37 -13.96 5.48
CA TYR A 391 7.00 -13.25 4.27
C TYR A 391 8.13 -13.27 3.25
N THR A 392 7.83 -13.80 2.08
CA THR A 392 8.65 -13.71 0.88
C THR A 392 7.81 -13.11 -0.24
N SER A 393 8.45 -12.45 -1.18
CA SER A 393 7.77 -11.85 -2.32
C SER A 393 8.69 -11.70 -3.51
N LEU A 394 8.12 -11.55 -4.67
CA LEU A 394 8.84 -11.06 -5.84
C LEU A 394 9.30 -9.62 -5.62
N PRO A 395 10.34 -9.15 -6.34
CA PRO A 395 10.89 -7.81 -6.16
C PRO A 395 9.83 -6.71 -6.31
N SER A 396 10.12 -5.56 -5.68
CA SER A 396 9.27 -4.36 -5.78
C SER A 396 9.09 -3.94 -7.24
N ILE A 397 7.91 -3.40 -7.53
CA ILE A 397 7.59 -2.76 -8.81
C ILE A 397 7.34 -1.29 -8.52
N LYS A 398 8.04 -0.41 -9.23
CA LYS A 398 7.85 1.04 -9.10
C LYS A 398 6.51 1.42 -9.70
N MET A 399 5.64 2.00 -8.89
CA MET A 399 4.37 2.60 -9.29
C MET A 399 4.46 4.11 -9.05
N PRO A 400 4.28 4.96 -10.07
CA PRO A 400 4.24 6.41 -9.89
C PRO A 400 3.09 6.83 -8.97
N VAL A 401 3.36 7.83 -8.12
CA VAL A 401 2.33 8.48 -7.29
C VAL A 401 1.74 9.64 -8.08
N ALA A 402 0.41 9.73 -8.14
CA ALA A 402 -0.30 10.88 -8.67
C ALA A 402 -0.63 11.88 -7.54
N GLN A 403 -0.33 13.17 -7.75
CA GLN A 403 -0.54 14.25 -6.78
C GLN A 403 -1.45 15.34 -7.33
#